data_b6d33c516882e866ee336e949308eae2
#
_entry.id   b6d33c516882e866ee336e949308eae2
#
_cell.length_a   1.000
_cell.length_b   1.000
_cell.length_c   1.000
_cell.angle_alpha   90.00
_cell.angle_beta   90.00
_cell.angle_gamma   90.00
#
_symmetry.space_group_name_H-M   'P 1'
#
loop_
_entity.id
_entity.type
_entity.pdbx_description
1 polymer ?
#
loop_
_entity_poly.entity_id
_entity_poly.type
_entity_poly.pdbx_seq_one_letter_code
_entity_poly.pdbx_strand_id
1 'polypeptide(L)'
;MKVIVLGSSHGGYEAVEELLNLHPDAEIQWYEKGDFISFLSCGMQLYLEGKVKDVNSVRYMTGEKMESRGVNVFSNTEITAIQPKEHQVTVKDLVSGEERVENYDKLIISPGAVPFELDIPGKDLDNIYLMRGRQWAIKLKQKTVDPEVNNVVVIGSGYIGIE
;
A
#
# COMPACT_ATOMS: atom_id res chain seq x y z
N MET A 1 24.02 1.68 10.00
CA MET A 1 23.19 0.49 9.73
C MET A 1 22.21 0.84 8.63
N LYS A 2 22.16 0.03 7.57
CA LYS A 2 21.19 0.22 6.46
C LYS A 2 19.99 -0.69 6.67
N VAL A 3 18.80 -0.11 6.73
CA VAL A 3 17.54 -0.84 6.92
C VAL A 3 16.66 -0.65 5.69
N ILE A 4 16.23 -1.75 5.11
CA ILE A 4 15.23 -1.74 4.03
C ILE A 4 13.87 -2.09 4.64
N VAL A 5 12.85 -1.29 4.34
CA VAL A 5 11.45 -1.51 4.71
C VAL A 5 10.64 -1.70 3.42
N LEU A 6 10.04 -2.88 3.27
CA LEU A 6 9.16 -3.24 2.15
C LEU A 6 7.71 -3.02 2.56
N GLY A 7 7.01 -2.19 1.79
CA GLY A 7 5.60 -1.85 2.01
C GLY A 7 5.39 -0.62 2.88
N SER A 8 4.39 0.19 2.55
CA SER A 8 4.19 1.52 3.11
C SER A 8 2.85 1.76 3.80
N SER A 9 2.03 0.74 3.97
CA SER A 9 0.78 0.87 4.74
C SER A 9 1.09 0.82 6.26
N HIS A 10 0.14 0.45 7.10
CA HIS A 10 0.24 0.51 8.56
C HIS A 10 1.56 -0.04 9.12
N GLY A 11 1.88 -1.31 8.82
CA GLY A 11 3.07 -1.96 9.38
C GLY A 11 4.38 -1.34 8.92
N GLY A 12 4.48 -0.96 7.64
CA GLY A 12 5.67 -0.30 7.12
C GLY A 12 5.84 1.12 7.66
N TYR A 13 4.75 1.87 7.77
CA TYR A 13 4.77 3.21 8.37
C TYR A 13 5.23 3.18 9.83
N GLU A 14 4.61 2.35 10.66
CA GLU A 14 4.99 2.20 12.08
C GLU A 14 6.45 1.73 12.23
N ALA A 15 6.90 0.81 11.38
CA ALA A 15 8.29 0.36 11.40
C ALA A 15 9.27 1.51 11.10
N VAL A 16 8.96 2.37 10.14
CA VAL A 16 9.79 3.54 9.82
C VAL A 16 9.77 4.56 10.96
N GLU A 17 8.60 4.83 11.57
CA GLU A 17 8.49 5.70 12.73
C GLU A 17 9.35 5.21 13.90
N GLU A 18 9.28 3.93 14.24
CA GLU A 18 10.09 3.33 15.31
C GLU A 18 11.59 3.34 14.97
N LEU A 19 11.97 3.12 13.72
CA LEU A 19 13.37 3.22 13.30
C LEU A 19 13.91 4.63 13.48
N LEU A 20 13.16 5.66 13.08
CA LEU A 20 13.56 7.06 13.28
C LEU A 20 13.73 7.42 14.75
N ASN A 21 12.89 6.85 15.63
CA ASN A 21 12.94 7.10 17.07
C ASN A 21 14.09 6.36 17.76
N LEU A 22 14.27 5.08 17.46
CA LEU A 22 15.20 4.21 18.16
C LEU A 22 16.60 4.15 17.54
N HIS A 23 16.71 4.42 16.24
CA HIS A 23 17.93 4.34 15.45
C HIS A 23 18.09 5.57 14.53
N PRO A 24 18.23 6.78 15.09
CA PRO A 24 18.27 8.02 14.29
C PRO A 24 19.43 8.08 13.28
N ASP A 25 20.50 7.31 13.51
CA ASP A 25 21.65 7.22 12.62
C ASP A 25 21.52 6.10 11.55
N ALA A 26 20.37 5.44 11.46
CA ALA A 26 20.15 4.41 10.45
C ALA A 26 19.86 5.03 9.09
N GLU A 27 20.46 4.49 8.04
CA GLU A 27 20.05 4.72 6.67
C GLU A 27 18.78 3.91 6.41
N ILE A 28 17.64 4.58 6.27
CA ILE A 28 16.34 3.94 6.04
C ILE A 28 15.99 4.07 4.56
N GLN A 29 15.76 2.93 3.89
CA GLN A 29 15.22 2.86 2.54
C GLN A 29 13.82 2.24 2.59
N TRP A 30 12.82 2.99 2.17
CA TRP A 30 11.41 2.61 2.26
C TRP A 30 10.82 2.41 0.87
N TYR A 31 10.47 1.16 0.54
CA TYR A 31 10.01 0.75 -0.78
C TYR A 31 8.51 0.51 -0.82
N GLU A 32 7.86 1.13 -1.80
CA GLU A 32 6.44 0.95 -2.10
C GLU A 32 6.24 0.66 -3.60
N LYS A 33 5.53 -0.42 -3.89
CA LYS A 33 5.19 -0.82 -5.25
C LYS A 33 4.25 0.19 -5.93
N GLY A 34 3.33 0.78 -5.17
CA GLY A 34 2.39 1.79 -5.66
C GLY A 34 3.00 3.20 -5.76
N ASP A 35 2.21 4.08 -6.32
CA ASP A 35 2.51 5.52 -6.45
C ASP A 35 2.24 6.32 -5.17
N PHE A 36 1.77 5.66 -4.12
CA PHE A 36 1.21 6.30 -2.94
C PHE A 36 1.62 5.59 -1.65
N ILE A 37 2.34 6.30 -0.78
CA ILE A 37 2.79 5.75 0.50
C ILE A 37 1.81 6.02 1.64
N SER A 38 1.92 5.24 2.69
CA SER A 38 1.23 5.36 3.98
C SER A 38 -0.30 5.41 3.90
N PHE A 39 -0.90 4.71 2.93
CA PHE A 39 -2.35 4.66 2.78
C PHE A 39 -3.03 4.08 4.02
N LEU A 40 -4.01 4.82 4.53
CA LEU A 40 -4.81 4.47 5.70
C LEU A 40 -6.04 3.67 5.25
N SER A 41 -5.95 2.35 5.19
CA SER A 41 -7.02 1.50 4.66
C SER A 41 -8.35 1.59 5.44
N CYS A 42 -8.30 1.84 6.75
CA CYS A 42 -9.49 2.08 7.57
C CYS A 42 -10.19 3.42 7.27
N GLY A 43 -9.54 4.33 6.53
CA GLY A 43 -10.16 5.57 6.07
C GLY A 43 -10.94 5.44 4.76
N MET A 44 -10.93 4.26 4.12
CA MET A 44 -11.68 4.02 2.88
C MET A 44 -13.17 4.26 3.03
N GLN A 45 -13.76 3.82 4.14
CA GLN A 45 -15.17 4.04 4.46
C GLN A 45 -15.51 5.53 4.41
N LEU A 46 -14.73 6.39 5.06
CA LEU A 46 -14.97 7.84 5.09
C LEU A 46 -14.94 8.46 3.68
N TYR A 47 -14.08 7.95 2.82
CA TYR A 47 -14.03 8.36 1.42
C TYR A 47 -15.26 7.88 0.64
N LEU A 48 -15.67 6.62 0.81
CA LEU A 48 -16.84 6.05 0.15
C LEU A 48 -18.13 6.75 0.59
N GLU A 49 -18.30 7.06 1.87
CA GLU A 49 -19.42 7.85 2.41
C GLU A 49 -19.39 9.31 1.91
N GLY A 50 -18.27 9.80 1.39
CA GLY A 50 -18.13 11.19 0.96
C GLY A 50 -17.79 12.19 2.07
N LYS A 51 -17.49 11.72 3.29
CA LYS A 51 -16.98 12.55 4.39
C LYS A 51 -15.58 13.07 4.09
N VAL A 52 -14.76 12.25 3.45
CA VAL A 52 -13.47 12.65 2.89
C VAL A 52 -13.64 12.74 1.37
N LYS A 53 -13.38 13.92 0.81
CA LYS A 53 -13.57 14.18 -0.62
C LYS A 53 -12.40 13.72 -1.48
N ASP A 54 -11.19 13.85 -0.97
CA ASP A 54 -9.97 13.47 -1.67
C ASP A 54 -9.35 12.23 -1.05
N VAL A 55 -9.33 11.14 -1.81
CA VAL A 55 -8.70 9.87 -1.39
C VAL A 55 -7.22 10.02 -1.06
N ASN A 56 -6.55 11.02 -1.62
CA ASN A 56 -5.14 11.29 -1.35
C ASN A 56 -4.90 11.89 0.04
N SER A 57 -5.94 12.38 0.72
CA SER A 57 -5.84 12.79 2.12
C SER A 57 -5.94 11.61 3.11
N VAL A 58 -6.32 10.41 2.62
CA VAL A 58 -6.43 9.20 3.43
C VAL A 58 -5.05 8.54 3.56
N ARG A 59 -4.17 9.18 4.33
CA ARG A 59 -2.80 8.71 4.60
C ARG A 59 -2.29 9.20 5.94
N TYR A 60 -1.29 8.53 6.48
CA TYR A 60 -0.57 8.98 7.68
C TYR A 60 0.37 10.14 7.37
N MET A 61 1.17 9.98 6.31
CA MET A 61 2.24 10.91 5.97
C MET A 61 2.47 10.96 4.45
N THR A 62 3.06 12.04 3.95
CA THR A 62 3.52 12.13 2.55
C THR A 62 4.98 11.67 2.42
N GLY A 63 5.39 11.23 1.21
CA GLY A 63 6.77 10.88 0.92
C GLY A 63 7.73 12.02 1.22
N GLU A 64 7.44 13.21 0.72
CA GLU A 64 8.24 14.44 0.95
C GLU A 64 8.48 14.75 2.43
N LYS A 65 7.46 14.56 3.27
CA LYS A 65 7.63 14.73 4.72
C LYS A 65 8.52 13.68 5.33
N MET A 66 8.46 12.42 4.86
CA MET A 66 9.34 11.38 5.35
C MET A 66 10.78 11.60 4.86
N GLU A 67 10.96 12.05 3.62
CA GLU A 67 12.26 12.42 3.08
C GLU A 67 12.90 13.58 3.87
N SER A 68 12.10 14.59 4.27
CA SER A 68 12.59 15.68 5.13
C SER A 68 13.03 15.23 6.52
N ARG A 69 12.66 14.01 6.93
CA ARG A 69 13.08 13.37 8.19
C ARG A 69 14.26 12.39 7.98
N GLY A 70 14.82 12.31 6.77
CA GLY A 70 15.98 11.48 6.46
C GLY A 70 15.66 10.08 5.96
N VAL A 71 14.41 9.79 5.59
CA VAL A 71 14.03 8.51 4.98
C VAL A 71 14.18 8.58 3.47
N ASN A 72 14.85 7.61 2.85
CA ASN A 72 14.87 7.48 1.40
C ASN A 72 13.62 6.74 0.94
N VAL A 73 12.67 7.46 0.31
CA VAL A 73 11.39 6.90 -0.12
C VAL A 73 11.42 6.53 -1.60
N PHE A 74 11.07 5.28 -1.90
CA PHE A 74 11.03 4.74 -3.27
C PHE A 74 9.62 4.24 -3.58
N SER A 75 8.77 5.12 -4.10
CA SER A 75 7.46 4.74 -4.67
C SER A 75 7.62 4.23 -6.11
N ASN A 76 6.60 3.53 -6.62
CA ASN A 76 6.66 2.82 -7.90
C ASN A 76 7.87 1.87 -8.02
N THR A 77 8.31 1.31 -6.90
CA THR A 77 9.48 0.44 -6.85
C THR A 77 9.14 -0.86 -6.14
N GLU A 78 9.20 -1.96 -6.88
CA GLU A 78 8.89 -3.30 -6.38
C GLU A 78 10.15 -4.04 -5.95
N ILE A 79 10.12 -4.66 -4.77
CA ILE A 79 11.11 -5.67 -4.39
C ILE A 79 10.66 -6.99 -5.01
N THR A 80 11.39 -7.47 -6.01
CA THR A 80 11.06 -8.65 -6.80
C THR A 80 11.68 -9.93 -6.28
N ALA A 81 12.80 -9.83 -5.54
CA ALA A 81 13.46 -10.98 -4.93
C ALA A 81 14.17 -10.58 -3.63
N ILE A 82 14.30 -11.56 -2.74
CA ILE A 82 15.06 -11.44 -1.49
C ILE A 82 16.10 -12.56 -1.46
N GLN A 83 17.36 -12.20 -1.24
CA GLN A 83 18.49 -13.10 -1.05
C GLN A 83 18.98 -12.98 0.40
N PRO A 84 18.40 -13.74 1.34
CA PRO A 84 18.66 -13.54 2.77
C PRO A 84 20.09 -13.88 3.20
N LYS A 85 20.74 -14.83 2.53
CA LYS A 85 22.12 -15.25 2.86
C LYS A 85 23.14 -14.19 2.45
N GLU A 86 22.86 -13.49 1.36
CA GLU A 86 23.71 -12.43 0.79
C GLU A 86 23.37 -11.06 1.38
N HIS A 87 22.30 -10.95 2.19
CA HIS A 87 21.75 -9.70 2.68
C HIS A 87 21.44 -8.72 1.55
N GLN A 88 20.77 -9.22 0.50
CA GLN A 88 20.43 -8.47 -0.70
C GLN A 88 18.93 -8.57 -1.04
N VAL A 89 18.44 -7.53 -1.70
CA VAL A 89 17.14 -7.54 -2.40
C VAL A 89 17.33 -7.07 -3.84
N THR A 90 16.53 -7.63 -4.74
CA THR A 90 16.40 -7.09 -6.10
C THR A 90 15.22 -6.13 -6.11
N VAL A 91 15.45 -4.91 -6.57
CA VAL A 91 14.42 -3.88 -6.69
C VAL A 91 14.23 -3.53 -8.17
N LYS A 92 12.99 -3.28 -8.55
CA LYS A 92 12.59 -2.90 -9.90
C LYS A 92 11.83 -1.59 -9.87
N ASP A 93 12.32 -0.59 -10.55
CA ASP A 93 11.60 0.63 -10.85
C ASP A 93 10.49 0.33 -11.88
N LEU A 94 9.24 0.55 -11.51
CA LEU A 94 8.09 0.20 -12.35
C LEU A 94 7.80 1.26 -13.43
N VAL A 95 8.45 2.42 -13.37
CA VAL A 95 8.32 3.48 -14.37
C VAL A 95 9.35 3.30 -15.48
N SER A 96 10.62 3.11 -15.11
CA SER A 96 11.71 2.91 -16.08
C SER A 96 11.88 1.46 -16.51
N GLY A 97 11.45 0.50 -15.67
CA GLY A 97 11.70 -0.93 -15.84
C GLY A 97 13.09 -1.37 -15.40
N GLU A 98 13.90 -0.46 -14.87
CA GLU A 98 15.28 -0.73 -14.44
C GLU A 98 15.30 -1.61 -13.18
N GLU A 99 16.20 -2.59 -13.17
CA GLU A 99 16.42 -3.47 -12.03
C GLU A 99 17.81 -3.24 -11.44
N ARG A 100 17.89 -3.26 -10.10
CA ARG A 100 19.15 -3.19 -9.38
C ARG A 100 19.14 -4.03 -8.11
N VAL A 101 20.30 -4.37 -7.61
CA VAL A 101 20.49 -5.09 -6.34
C VAL A 101 20.87 -4.09 -5.25
N GLU A 102 20.18 -4.17 -4.13
CA GLU A 102 20.44 -3.36 -2.94
C GLU A 102 20.87 -4.26 -1.77
N ASN A 103 21.93 -3.85 -1.06
CA ASN A 103 22.36 -4.52 0.17
C ASN A 103 21.61 -3.95 1.37
N TYR A 104 21.45 -4.77 2.41
CA TYR A 104 20.88 -4.33 3.69
C TYR A 104 21.56 -4.99 4.88
N ASP A 105 21.55 -4.31 6.02
CA ASP A 105 21.88 -4.90 7.32
C ASP A 105 20.66 -5.54 7.97
N LYS A 106 19.50 -4.90 7.80
CA LYS A 106 18.20 -5.39 8.28
C LYS A 106 17.12 -5.18 7.21
N LEU A 107 16.19 -6.14 7.15
CA LEU A 107 15.05 -6.09 6.24
C LEU A 107 13.75 -6.27 7.03
N ILE A 108 12.84 -5.33 6.86
CA ILE A 108 11.47 -5.40 7.40
C ILE A 108 10.52 -5.66 6.25
N ILE A 109 9.72 -6.73 6.35
CA ILE A 109 8.83 -7.18 5.30
C ILE A 109 7.39 -6.92 5.73
N SER A 110 6.75 -5.93 5.11
CA SER A 110 5.36 -5.51 5.38
C SER A 110 4.55 -5.31 4.09
N PRO A 111 4.45 -6.33 3.21
CA PRO A 111 3.83 -6.21 1.89
C PRO A 111 2.31 -6.08 1.95
N GLY A 112 1.72 -6.17 3.13
CA GLY A 112 0.28 -6.17 3.34
C GLY A 112 -0.37 -7.51 2.98
N ALA A 113 -1.64 -7.44 2.58
CA ALA A 113 -2.42 -8.58 2.16
C ALA A 113 -3.22 -8.25 0.90
N VAL A 114 -3.56 -9.25 0.12
CA VAL A 114 -4.51 -9.15 -0.99
C VAL A 114 -5.81 -9.86 -0.59
N PRO A 115 -6.98 -9.42 -1.07
CA PRO A 115 -8.21 -10.14 -0.86
C PRO A 115 -8.13 -11.56 -1.44
N PHE A 116 -8.71 -12.51 -0.73
CA PHE A 116 -8.90 -13.84 -1.29
C PHE A 116 -10.02 -13.78 -2.32
N GLU A 117 -9.73 -14.17 -3.53
CA GLU A 117 -10.72 -14.29 -4.59
C GLU A 117 -11.29 -15.71 -4.63
N LEU A 118 -12.62 -15.78 -4.59
CA LEU A 118 -13.31 -17.07 -4.71
C LEU A 118 -13.13 -17.61 -6.13
N ASP A 119 -12.76 -18.89 -6.24
CA ASP A 119 -12.67 -19.56 -7.55
C ASP A 119 -14.04 -20.09 -7.98
N ILE A 120 -14.88 -19.16 -8.42
CA ILE A 120 -16.26 -19.44 -8.85
C ILE A 120 -16.52 -18.86 -10.24
N PRO A 121 -17.45 -19.44 -11.01
CA PRO A 121 -17.87 -18.90 -12.30
C PRO A 121 -18.36 -17.47 -12.15
N GLY A 122 -17.89 -16.57 -13.02
CA GLY A 122 -18.30 -15.18 -13.04
C GLY A 122 -17.44 -14.22 -12.19
N LYS A 123 -16.41 -14.69 -11.49
CA LYS A 123 -15.52 -13.83 -10.69
C LYS A 123 -14.83 -12.73 -11.49
N ASP A 124 -14.65 -12.94 -12.78
CA ASP A 124 -13.96 -12.01 -13.70
C ASP A 124 -14.95 -11.12 -14.49
N LEU A 125 -16.24 -11.13 -14.12
CA LEU A 125 -17.23 -10.26 -14.76
C LEU A 125 -17.02 -8.80 -14.36
N ASP A 126 -17.44 -7.90 -15.24
CA ASP A 126 -17.48 -6.47 -14.94
C ASP A 126 -18.36 -6.19 -13.70
N ASN A 127 -18.03 -5.13 -12.98
CA ASN A 127 -18.74 -4.71 -11.77
C ASN A 127 -18.55 -5.61 -10.52
N ILE A 128 -17.53 -6.47 -10.52
CA ILE A 128 -17.06 -7.16 -9.32
C ILE A 128 -15.87 -6.37 -8.75
N TYR A 129 -15.97 -6.02 -7.48
CA TYR A 129 -14.98 -5.18 -6.79
C TYR A 129 -14.50 -5.85 -5.51
N LEU A 130 -13.18 -5.77 -5.29
CA LEU A 130 -12.56 -6.17 -4.04
C LEU A 130 -12.41 -4.97 -3.13
N MET A 131 -12.72 -5.13 -1.85
CA MET A 131 -12.68 -4.01 -0.91
C MET A 131 -11.34 -3.94 -0.20
N ARG A 132 -10.29 -3.49 -0.93
CA ARG A 132 -8.97 -3.27 -0.33
C ARG A 132 -8.09 -2.31 -1.12
N GLY A 133 -7.55 -1.32 -0.39
CA GLY A 133 -6.56 -0.40 -0.93
C GLY A 133 -7.15 0.74 -1.77
N ARG A 134 -6.29 1.74 -2.01
CA ARG A 134 -6.67 3.03 -2.62
C ARG A 134 -7.31 2.88 -4.00
N GLN A 135 -6.75 2.04 -4.86
CA GLN A 135 -7.24 1.90 -6.25
C GLN A 135 -8.66 1.32 -6.29
N TRP A 136 -8.96 0.34 -5.42
CA TRP A 136 -10.31 -0.20 -5.30
C TRP A 136 -11.29 0.82 -4.72
N ALA A 137 -10.87 1.62 -3.73
CA ALA A 137 -11.70 2.69 -3.18
C ALA A 137 -12.10 3.70 -4.25
N ILE A 138 -11.17 4.10 -5.13
CA ILE A 138 -11.45 5.01 -6.24
C ILE A 138 -12.47 4.41 -7.21
N LYS A 139 -12.23 3.17 -7.66
CA LYS A 139 -13.14 2.48 -8.59
C LYS A 139 -14.53 2.30 -8.00
N LEU A 140 -14.60 1.87 -6.74
CA LEU A 140 -15.87 1.65 -6.06
C LEU A 140 -16.64 2.98 -5.87
N LYS A 141 -15.94 4.06 -5.49
CA LYS A 141 -16.57 5.38 -5.37
C LYS A 141 -17.20 5.86 -6.67
N GLN A 142 -16.57 5.61 -7.81
CA GLN A 142 -17.15 5.95 -9.11
C GLN A 142 -18.49 5.23 -9.33
N LYS A 143 -18.59 3.97 -8.87
CA LYS A 143 -19.83 3.19 -8.99
C LYS A 143 -20.91 3.60 -7.98
N THR A 144 -20.55 4.05 -6.79
CA THR A 144 -21.54 4.53 -5.80
C THR A 144 -22.27 5.81 -6.22
N VAL A 145 -21.73 6.55 -7.16
CA VAL A 145 -22.33 7.79 -7.68
C VAL A 145 -22.87 7.65 -9.12
N ASP A 146 -22.76 6.47 -9.70
CA ASP A 146 -23.23 6.14 -11.04
C ASP A 146 -24.76 5.94 -11.02
N PRO A 147 -25.55 6.78 -11.73
CA PRO A 147 -27.01 6.70 -11.69
C PRO A 147 -27.59 5.42 -12.33
N GLU A 148 -26.79 4.67 -13.08
CA GLU A 148 -27.20 3.39 -13.67
C GLU A 148 -27.10 2.23 -12.66
N VAL A 149 -26.40 2.41 -11.55
CA VAL A 149 -26.28 1.39 -10.52
C VAL A 149 -27.47 1.43 -9.58
N ASN A 150 -28.40 0.49 -9.74
CA ASN A 150 -29.61 0.39 -8.95
C ASN A 150 -29.57 -0.71 -7.88
N ASN A 151 -28.68 -1.67 -8.01
CA ASN A 151 -28.55 -2.80 -7.10
C ASN A 151 -27.10 -3.04 -6.74
N VAL A 152 -26.84 -3.27 -5.47
CA VAL A 152 -25.52 -3.62 -4.96
C VAL A 152 -25.65 -4.90 -4.13
N VAL A 153 -24.74 -5.85 -4.36
CA VAL A 153 -24.63 -7.07 -3.58
C VAL A 153 -23.30 -7.06 -2.85
N VAL A 154 -23.34 -7.23 -1.54
CA VAL A 154 -22.14 -7.36 -0.71
C VAL A 154 -21.99 -8.83 -0.32
N ILE A 155 -20.82 -9.42 -0.67
CA ILE A 155 -20.49 -10.78 -0.31
C ILE A 155 -19.57 -10.76 0.91
N GLY A 156 -20.11 -11.17 2.04
CA GLY A 156 -19.47 -11.16 3.35
C GLY A 156 -20.10 -10.17 4.31
N SER A 157 -20.44 -10.65 5.51
CA SER A 157 -21.09 -9.88 6.57
C SER A 157 -20.17 -9.61 7.77
N GLY A 158 -18.86 -9.64 7.55
CA GLY A 158 -17.87 -9.18 8.52
C GLY A 158 -17.80 -7.65 8.57
N TYR A 159 -16.91 -7.10 9.40
CA TYR A 159 -16.75 -5.65 9.57
C TYR A 159 -16.59 -4.89 8.24
N ILE A 160 -15.76 -5.39 7.33
CA ILE A 160 -15.54 -4.75 6.03
C ILE A 160 -16.82 -4.71 5.19
N GLY A 161 -17.63 -5.77 5.24
CA GLY A 161 -18.84 -5.86 4.42
C GLY A 161 -20.03 -5.05 4.94
N ILE A 162 -20.07 -4.76 6.24
CA ILE A 162 -21.16 -3.98 6.86
C ILE A 162 -20.84 -2.49 6.99
N GLU A 163 -19.57 -2.08 6.90
CA GLU A 163 -19.14 -0.69 6.81
C GLU A 163 -19.38 -0.12 5.40
#